data_426b47d091a10fc854372c27ce6e4ae9
#
_entry.id   426b47d091a10fc854372c27ce6e4ae9
#
_cell.length_a   1.000
_cell.length_b   1.000
_cell.length_c   1.000
_cell.angle_alpha   90.00
_cell.angle_beta   90.00
_cell.angle_gamma   90.00
#
_symmetry.space_group_name_H-M   'P 1'
#
loop_
_entity.id
_entity.type
_entity.pdbx_description
1 polymer ?
#
loop_
_entity_poly.entity_id
_entity_poly.type
_entity_poly.pdbx_seq_one_letter_code
_entity_poly.pdbx_strand_id
1 'polypeptide(L)'
;MANQFQFTDEELMARFQNGDENAYNELVFRYRDRLINFIYRFVNDMEQAEDIVQDTLTKVFTHRHYYKEIAKVSTWIYTIAGNYAKTELRKRKRRKTIQLSHMGKEDKVYE
;
A
#
# COMPACT_ATOMS: atom_id res chain seq x y z
N MET A 1 0.21 18.06 -21.86
CA MET A 1 -0.13 19.03 -21.36
C MET A 1 -0.92 19.02 -20.11
N ALA A 2 -1.41 20.11 -19.72
CA ALA A 2 -2.05 20.30 -18.43
C ALA A 2 -3.35 19.53 -18.26
N ASN A 3 -3.77 18.78 -19.26
CA ASN A 3 -5.08 18.15 -19.25
C ASN A 3 -5.25 17.05 -18.20
N GLN A 4 -4.16 16.36 -17.86
CA GLN A 4 -4.24 15.28 -16.88
C GLN A 4 -4.59 15.78 -15.49
N PHE A 5 -4.23 17.03 -15.17
CA PHE A 5 -4.53 17.62 -13.88
C PHE A 5 -6.00 18.02 -13.75
N GLN A 6 -6.73 18.04 -14.85
CA GLN A 6 -8.15 18.39 -14.87
C GLN A 6 -9.04 17.19 -14.62
N PHE A 7 -8.50 15.98 -14.73
CA PHE A 7 -9.27 14.76 -14.52
C PHE A 7 -9.36 14.43 -13.05
N THR A 8 -10.54 13.96 -12.64
CA THR A 8 -10.69 13.38 -11.31
C THR A 8 -10.00 12.02 -11.26
N ASP A 9 -9.75 11.55 -10.05
CA ASP A 9 -9.18 10.20 -9.87
C ASP A 9 -10.06 9.15 -10.54
N GLU A 10 -11.39 9.30 -10.44
CA GLU A 10 -12.33 8.35 -11.02
C GLU A 10 -12.28 8.37 -12.55
N GLU A 11 -12.12 9.55 -13.12
CA GLU A 11 -11.95 9.66 -14.57
C GLU A 11 -10.65 9.03 -15.03
N LEU A 12 -9.57 9.24 -14.28
CA LEU A 12 -8.29 8.62 -14.59
C LEU A 12 -8.39 7.10 -14.48
N MET A 13 -9.06 6.62 -13.45
CA MET A 13 -9.21 5.19 -13.26
C MET A 13 -10.00 4.55 -14.41
N ALA A 14 -11.04 5.21 -14.87
CA ALA A 14 -11.83 4.73 -16.00
C ALA A 14 -10.98 4.68 -17.28
N ARG A 15 -10.19 5.72 -17.53
CA ARG A 15 -9.28 5.74 -18.67
C ARG A 15 -8.25 4.62 -18.59
N PHE A 16 -7.71 4.39 -17.40
CA PHE A 16 -6.74 3.34 -17.17
C PHE A 16 -7.36 1.96 -17.41
N GLN A 17 -8.58 1.75 -16.94
CA GLN A 17 -9.28 0.48 -17.18
C GLN A 17 -9.50 0.23 -18.66
N ASN A 18 -9.56 1.30 -19.46
CA ASN A 18 -9.71 1.21 -20.91
C ASN A 18 -8.37 1.17 -21.65
N GLY A 19 -7.26 1.05 -20.94
CA GLY A 19 -5.97 0.84 -21.53
C GLY A 19 -5.06 2.06 -21.61
N ASP A 20 -5.46 3.19 -21.02
CA ASP A 20 -4.66 4.41 -21.02
C ASP A 20 -3.65 4.36 -19.87
N GLU A 21 -2.43 3.95 -20.17
CA GLU A 21 -1.39 3.84 -19.15
C GLU A 21 -0.89 5.20 -18.66
N ASN A 22 -1.07 6.25 -19.46
CA ASN A 22 -0.74 7.60 -19.00
C ASN A 22 -1.63 8.01 -17.83
N ALA A 23 -2.89 7.55 -17.82
CA ALA A 23 -3.79 7.79 -16.70
C ALA A 23 -3.28 7.10 -15.43
N TYR A 24 -2.74 5.88 -15.57
CA TYR A 24 -2.13 5.20 -14.44
C TYR A 24 -0.93 5.98 -13.92
N ASN A 25 -0.07 6.45 -14.81
CA ASN A 25 1.10 7.22 -14.42
C ASN A 25 0.71 8.47 -13.64
N GLU A 26 -0.38 9.10 -14.04
CA GLU A 26 -0.87 10.28 -13.32
C GLU A 26 -1.38 9.90 -11.93
N LEU A 27 -2.07 8.77 -11.81
CA LEU A 27 -2.50 8.27 -10.49
C LEU A 27 -1.30 7.98 -9.59
N VAL A 28 -0.27 7.35 -10.15
CA VAL A 28 0.97 7.10 -9.40
C VAL A 28 1.56 8.42 -8.90
N PHE A 29 1.63 9.42 -9.78
CA PHE A 29 2.17 10.72 -9.42
C PHE A 29 1.38 11.35 -8.27
N ARG A 30 0.05 11.25 -8.31
CA ARG A 30 -0.80 11.84 -7.27
C ARG A 30 -0.69 11.14 -5.94
N TYR A 31 -0.50 9.81 -5.93
CA TYR A 31 -0.65 9.01 -4.72
C TYR A 31 0.65 8.53 -4.11
N ARG A 32 1.73 8.44 -4.88
CA ARG A 32 2.95 7.80 -4.38
C ARG A 32 3.44 8.40 -3.07
N ASP A 33 3.66 9.69 -3.04
CA ASP A 33 4.22 10.33 -1.84
C ASP A 33 3.24 10.31 -0.68
N ARG A 34 1.95 10.51 -0.97
CA ARG A 34 0.92 10.44 0.07
C ARG A 34 0.87 9.05 0.70
N LEU A 35 0.97 8.03 -0.12
CA LEU A 35 0.95 6.65 0.36
C LEU A 35 2.19 6.33 1.18
N ILE A 36 3.35 6.79 0.75
CA ILE A 36 4.58 6.57 1.50
C ILE A 36 4.45 7.18 2.90
N ASN A 37 3.98 8.43 2.97
CA ASN A 37 3.79 9.09 4.26
C ASN A 37 2.78 8.35 5.13
N PHE A 38 1.69 7.88 4.51
CA PHE A 38 0.65 7.13 5.23
C PHE A 38 1.20 5.83 5.80
N ILE A 39 1.90 5.06 4.98
CA ILE A 39 2.44 3.75 5.39
C ILE A 39 3.56 3.92 6.40
N TYR A 40 4.41 4.95 6.22
CA TYR A 40 5.51 5.18 7.14
C TYR A 40 5.05 5.34 8.59
N ARG A 41 3.87 5.93 8.80
CA ARG A 41 3.32 6.07 10.15
C ARG A 41 3.11 4.74 10.84
N PHE A 42 2.88 3.68 10.07
CA PHE A 42 2.65 2.35 10.64
C PHE A 42 3.94 1.56 10.78
N VAL A 43 4.81 1.64 9.78
CA VAL A 43 5.98 0.74 9.76
C VAL A 43 7.26 1.40 10.28
N ASN A 44 7.32 2.71 10.34
CA ASN A 44 8.47 3.47 10.86
C ASN A 44 9.80 3.10 10.21
N ASP A 45 9.76 2.73 8.95
CA ASP A 45 10.91 2.31 8.16
C ASP A 45 10.64 2.79 6.74
N MET A 46 11.46 3.73 6.27
CA MET A 46 11.22 4.38 4.98
C MET A 46 11.36 3.39 3.83
N GLU A 47 12.37 2.54 3.88
CA GLU A 47 12.60 1.56 2.82
C GLU A 47 11.41 0.60 2.72
N GLN A 48 10.92 0.15 3.86
CA GLN A 48 9.78 -0.75 3.88
C GLN A 48 8.50 -0.05 3.44
N ALA A 49 8.34 1.23 3.81
CA ALA A 49 7.19 2.00 3.35
C ALA A 49 7.20 2.11 1.83
N GLU A 50 8.36 2.37 1.24
CA GLU A 50 8.48 2.46 -0.22
C GLU A 50 8.17 1.12 -0.88
N ASP A 51 8.63 0.02 -0.31
CA ASP A 51 8.34 -1.32 -0.83
C ASP A 51 6.84 -1.62 -0.81
N ILE A 52 6.19 -1.29 0.29
CA ILE A 52 4.74 -1.52 0.41
C ILE A 52 3.97 -0.67 -0.58
N VAL A 53 4.40 0.58 -0.76
CA VAL A 53 3.73 1.47 -1.72
C VAL A 53 3.92 0.95 -3.15
N GLN A 54 5.11 0.46 -3.45
CA GLN A 54 5.34 -0.14 -4.77
C GLN A 54 4.43 -1.34 -5.00
N ASP A 55 4.30 -2.21 -4.00
CA ASP A 55 3.38 -3.35 -4.08
C ASP A 55 1.94 -2.88 -4.24
N THR A 56 1.56 -1.82 -3.53
CA THR A 56 0.22 -1.24 -3.63
C THR A 56 -0.06 -0.75 -5.05
N LEU A 57 0.86 0.02 -5.62
CA LEU A 57 0.67 0.57 -6.95
C LEU A 57 0.69 -0.52 -8.02
N THR A 58 1.50 -1.55 -7.82
CA THR A 58 1.49 -2.72 -8.70
C THR A 58 0.12 -3.42 -8.64
N LYS A 59 -0.45 -3.54 -7.45
CA LYS A 59 -1.76 -4.17 -7.31
C LYS A 59 -2.87 -3.32 -7.93
N VAL A 60 -2.76 -2.00 -7.82
CA VAL A 60 -3.68 -1.11 -8.51
C VAL A 60 -3.65 -1.41 -10.02
N PHE A 61 -2.46 -1.59 -10.57
CA PHE A 61 -2.30 -1.89 -11.99
C PHE A 61 -2.91 -3.25 -12.34
N THR A 62 -2.51 -4.29 -11.62
CA THR A 62 -2.92 -5.65 -11.96
C THR A 62 -4.39 -5.91 -11.66
N HIS A 63 -4.96 -5.19 -10.70
CA HIS A 63 -6.35 -5.38 -10.28
C HIS A 63 -7.24 -4.21 -10.70
N ARG A 64 -6.86 -3.47 -11.75
CA ARG A 64 -7.58 -2.27 -12.15
C ARG A 64 -9.05 -2.52 -12.48
N HIS A 65 -9.36 -3.69 -12.98
CA HIS A 65 -10.75 -4.02 -13.35
C HIS A 65 -11.60 -4.42 -12.15
N TYR A 66 -10.99 -4.61 -10.99
CA TYR A 66 -11.72 -4.90 -9.76
C TYR A 66 -12.33 -3.66 -9.14
N TYR A 67 -11.78 -2.48 -9.49
CA TYR A 67 -12.32 -1.24 -8.95
C TYR A 67 -13.72 -0.99 -9.50
N LYS A 68 -14.66 -0.63 -8.60
CA LYS A 68 -16.03 -0.27 -8.95
C LYS A 68 -16.30 1.16 -8.50
N GLU A 69 -17.08 1.88 -9.30
CA GLU A 69 -17.35 3.30 -9.03
C GLU A 69 -18.20 3.54 -7.79
N ILE A 70 -18.63 2.50 -7.11
CA ILE A 70 -19.39 2.66 -5.87
C ILE A 70 -18.52 3.20 -4.72
N ALA A 71 -17.20 3.20 -4.89
CA ALA A 71 -16.27 3.72 -3.89
C ALA A 71 -15.35 4.73 -4.55
N LYS A 72 -14.80 5.64 -3.75
CA LYS A 72 -13.79 6.57 -4.25
C LYS A 72 -12.51 5.81 -4.58
N VAL A 73 -11.81 6.25 -5.62
CA VAL A 73 -10.53 5.66 -5.99
C VAL A 73 -9.56 5.76 -4.82
N SER A 74 -9.52 6.90 -4.14
CA SER A 74 -8.64 7.07 -2.99
C SER A 74 -8.91 6.02 -1.91
N THR A 75 -10.18 5.78 -1.59
CA THR A 75 -10.54 4.76 -0.60
C THR A 75 -10.04 3.39 -1.01
N TRP A 76 -10.20 3.04 -2.26
CA TRP A 76 -9.78 1.74 -2.78
C TRP A 76 -8.26 1.58 -2.68
N ILE A 77 -7.52 2.60 -3.11
CA ILE A 77 -6.05 2.57 -3.09
C ILE A 77 -5.52 2.49 -1.65
N TYR A 78 -6.05 3.33 -0.75
CA TYR A 78 -5.62 3.33 0.65
C TYR A 78 -5.99 2.03 1.36
N THR A 79 -7.09 1.40 0.96
CA THR A 79 -7.46 0.09 1.53
C THR A 79 -6.41 -0.95 1.15
N ILE A 80 -5.96 -0.96 -0.10
CA ILE A 80 -4.91 -1.88 -0.54
C ILE A 80 -3.62 -1.64 0.26
N ALA A 81 -3.21 -0.39 0.36
CA ALA A 81 -2.01 -0.02 1.10
C ALA A 81 -2.11 -0.41 2.57
N GLY A 82 -3.25 -0.12 3.20
CA GLY A 82 -3.48 -0.46 4.59
C GLY A 82 -3.44 -1.96 4.84
N ASN A 83 -3.95 -2.75 3.91
CA ASN A 83 -3.91 -4.21 4.04
C ASN A 83 -2.47 -4.73 4.00
N TYR A 84 -1.62 -4.17 3.14
CA TYR A 84 -0.21 -4.54 3.13
C TYR A 84 0.49 -4.14 4.42
N ALA A 85 0.19 -2.94 4.94
CA ALA A 85 0.77 -2.49 6.19
C ALA A 85 0.36 -3.40 7.35
N LYS A 86 -0.92 -3.76 7.42
CA LYS A 86 -1.42 -4.66 8.46
C LYS A 86 -0.72 -6.01 8.40
N THR A 87 -0.52 -6.53 7.19
CA THR A 87 0.17 -7.79 7.00
C THR A 87 1.60 -7.71 7.53
N GLU A 88 2.29 -6.61 7.23
CA GLU A 88 3.66 -6.42 7.71
C GLU A 88 3.71 -6.32 9.23
N LEU A 89 2.78 -5.59 9.83
CA LEU A 89 2.73 -5.46 11.28
C LEU A 89 2.45 -6.80 11.95
N ARG A 90 1.58 -7.62 11.34
CA ARG A 90 1.32 -8.97 11.87
C ARG A 90 2.57 -9.85 11.78
N LYS A 91 3.32 -9.75 10.69
CA LYS A 91 4.57 -10.49 10.54
C LYS A 91 5.59 -10.08 11.60
N ARG A 92 5.71 -8.78 11.85
CA ARG A 92 6.61 -8.27 12.89
C ARG A 92 6.22 -8.78 14.26
N LYS A 93 4.94 -8.75 14.56
CA LYS A 93 4.43 -9.21 15.84
C LYS A 93 4.73 -10.70 16.03
N ARG A 94 4.55 -11.49 14.99
CA ARG A 94 4.83 -12.92 15.04
C ARG A 94 6.31 -13.17 15.27
N ARG A 95 7.17 -12.48 14.54
CA ARG A 95 8.62 -12.63 14.73
C ARG A 95 9.04 -12.28 16.15
N LYS A 96 8.49 -11.19 16.67
CA LYS A 96 8.79 -10.76 18.04
C LYS A 96 8.31 -11.78 19.06
N THR A 97 7.12 -12.34 18.87
CA THR A 97 6.58 -13.34 19.75
C THR A 97 7.45 -14.60 19.77
N ILE A 98 7.93 -15.03 18.61
CA ILE A 98 8.82 -16.19 18.50
C ILE A 98 10.12 -15.92 19.24
N GLN A 99 10.72 -14.74 19.06
CA GLN A 99 11.95 -14.38 19.76
C GLN A 99 11.76 -14.37 21.27
N LEU A 100 10.67 -13.79 21.74
CA LEU A 100 10.39 -13.75 23.17
C LEU A 100 10.16 -15.16 23.73
N SER A 101 9.52 -16.02 22.95
CA SER A 101 9.32 -17.40 23.34
C SER A 101 10.64 -18.13 23.52
N HIS A 102 11.58 -17.92 22.57
CA HIS A 102 12.92 -18.50 22.70
C HIS A 102 13.67 -17.97 23.90
N MET A 103 13.61 -16.67 24.12
CA MET A 103 14.25 -16.05 25.27
C MET A 103 13.68 -16.58 26.58
N GLY A 104 12.34 -16.73 26.64
CA GLY A 104 11.69 -17.27 27.81
C GLY A 104 12.13 -18.71 28.12
N LYS A 105 12.33 -19.50 27.08
CA LYS A 105 12.83 -20.86 27.28
C LYS A 105 14.26 -20.90 27.82
N GLU A 106 15.09 -19.99 27.27
CA GLU A 106 16.46 -19.89 27.76
C GLU A 106 16.51 -19.42 29.20
N ASP A 107 15.69 -18.43 29.54
CA ASP A 107 15.60 -17.96 30.91
C ASP A 107 15.18 -19.07 31.86
N LYS A 108 14.24 -19.90 31.44
CA LYS A 108 13.78 -21.03 32.25
C LYS A 108 14.88 -22.05 32.48
N VAL A 109 15.74 -22.21 31.48
CA VAL A 109 16.85 -23.17 31.62
C VAL A 109 17.84 -22.70 32.67
N TYR A 110 18.03 -21.42 32.82
CA TYR A 110 18.99 -20.85 33.75
C TYR A 110 18.43 -20.64 35.16
N GLU A 111 17.13 -20.72 35.29
CA GLU A 111 16.49 -20.61 36.59
C GLU A 111 16.49 -21.96 37.35
#